data_306cb90c4bad10bdf9a938b7c1b7f858
#
_entry.id   306cb90c4bad10bdf9a938b7c1b7f858
#
_cell.length_a   1.000
_cell.length_b   1.000
_cell.length_c   1.000
_cell.angle_alpha   90.00
_cell.angle_beta   90.00
_cell.angle_gamma   90.00
#
_symmetry.space_group_name_H-M   'P 1'
#
loop_
_entity.id
_entity.type
_entity.pdbx_description
1 polymer ?
#
loop_
_entity_poly.entity_id
_entity_poly.type
_entity_poly.pdbx_seq_one_letter_code
_entity_poly.pdbx_strand_id
1 'polypeptide(L)'
;MKKKLAYIGLASLLLSFTACESSDNEFSDFDYQTVYFANQYGLRTIELGEDEFLDNSLDNQHKVSIKAAWGGGYTNRKNVIIDTQVDESLCENLYFKGSNTPVTPMPTSYYTLAANQINIPKGEVIGGVEVQFTDAFFADKKTLDNYYVIPLKMTGVQGADSILQGKA
;
A
#
# COMPACT_ATOMS: atom_id res chain seq x y z
N MET A 1 -12.97 67.01 6.83
CA MET A 1 -11.81 66.09 7.08
C MET A 1 -12.24 64.65 7.44
N LYS A 2 -13.22 64.45 8.33
CA LYS A 2 -13.66 63.10 8.76
C LYS A 2 -14.18 62.20 7.64
N LYS A 3 -14.90 62.70 6.61
CA LYS A 3 -15.40 61.95 5.47
C LYS A 3 -14.26 61.42 4.54
N LYS A 4 -13.20 62.21 4.34
CA LYS A 4 -12.07 61.77 3.49
C LYS A 4 -11.22 60.69 4.15
N LEU A 5 -11.15 60.69 5.49
CA LEU A 5 -10.45 59.60 6.23
C LEU A 5 -11.23 58.30 6.15
N ALA A 6 -12.58 58.35 6.16
CA ALA A 6 -13.43 57.17 6.04
C ALA A 6 -13.28 56.47 4.66
N TYR A 7 -13.16 57.23 3.59
CA TYR A 7 -12.96 56.68 2.24
C TYR A 7 -11.55 56.08 2.06
N ILE A 8 -10.52 56.64 2.70
CA ILE A 8 -9.16 56.04 2.67
C ILE A 8 -9.13 54.75 3.46
N GLY A 9 -9.79 54.67 4.61
CA GLY A 9 -9.92 53.41 5.38
C GLY A 9 -10.69 52.31 4.65
N LEU A 10 -11.74 52.69 3.91
CA LEU A 10 -12.52 51.71 3.14
C LEU A 10 -11.75 51.21 1.89
N ALA A 11 -10.98 52.10 1.23
CA ALA A 11 -10.15 51.73 0.09
C ALA A 11 -8.99 50.82 0.48
N SER A 12 -8.39 51.01 1.66
CA SER A 12 -7.30 50.12 2.15
C SER A 12 -7.85 48.73 2.57
N LEU A 13 -9.08 48.63 3.02
CA LEU A 13 -9.71 47.33 3.37
C LEU A 13 -10.04 46.49 2.13
N LEU A 14 -10.35 47.11 1.00
CA LEU A 14 -10.61 46.42 -0.26
C LEU A 14 -9.37 45.90 -0.96
N LEU A 15 -8.17 46.43 -0.66
CA LEU A 15 -6.92 45.99 -1.23
C LEU A 15 -6.33 44.78 -0.51
N SER A 16 -6.83 44.39 0.66
CA SER A 16 -6.33 43.25 1.42
C SER A 16 -6.90 41.90 0.96
N PHE A 17 -7.87 41.86 0.05
CA PHE A 17 -8.46 40.62 -0.45
C PHE A 17 -7.81 40.05 -1.71
N THR A 18 -6.82 40.75 -2.31
CA THR A 18 -6.16 40.27 -3.53
C THR A 18 -4.81 39.59 -3.31
N ALA A 19 -4.43 39.30 -2.05
CA ALA A 19 -3.10 38.79 -1.72
C ALA A 19 -3.04 37.28 -1.46
N CYS A 20 -4.05 36.53 -1.86
CA CYS A 20 -3.99 35.05 -1.89
C CYS A 20 -4.30 34.53 -3.29
N GLU A 21 -3.49 34.89 -4.28
CA GLU A 21 -3.29 33.95 -5.39
C GLU A 21 -2.33 32.86 -4.89
N SER A 22 -2.91 31.78 -4.35
CA SER A 22 -2.21 30.52 -4.38
C SER A 22 -2.03 30.20 -5.87
N SER A 23 -0.84 30.40 -6.39
CA SER A 23 -0.48 29.84 -7.69
C SER A 23 -0.66 28.33 -7.54
N ASP A 24 -1.70 27.78 -8.16
CA ASP A 24 -1.82 26.36 -8.35
C ASP A 24 -0.63 25.93 -9.20
N ASN A 25 0.45 25.55 -8.52
CA ASN A 25 1.56 24.88 -9.18
C ASN A 25 1.04 23.47 -9.56
N GLU A 26 0.32 23.39 -10.66
CA GLU A 26 -0.01 22.12 -11.28
C GLU A 26 1.27 21.49 -11.83
N PHE A 27 1.77 20.48 -11.12
CA PHE A 27 2.80 19.61 -11.68
C PHE A 27 2.10 18.62 -12.60
N SER A 28 2.59 18.47 -13.81
CA SER A 28 2.10 17.42 -14.71
C SER A 28 2.35 16.03 -14.11
N ASP A 29 1.46 15.09 -14.39
CA ASP A 29 1.68 13.67 -14.12
C ASP A 29 3.00 13.21 -14.78
N PHE A 30 3.65 12.22 -14.19
CA PHE A 30 4.75 11.54 -14.86
C PHE A 30 4.21 10.74 -16.06
N ASP A 31 4.98 10.72 -17.14
CA ASP A 31 4.65 9.94 -18.35
C ASP A 31 4.77 8.43 -18.10
N TYR A 32 5.48 8.02 -17.04
CA TYR A 32 5.79 6.64 -16.73
C TYR A 32 5.16 6.19 -15.43
N GLN A 33 4.35 5.13 -15.51
CA GLN A 33 3.57 4.60 -14.40
C GLN A 33 4.07 3.23 -13.97
N THR A 34 4.19 3.02 -12.68
CA THR A 34 4.72 1.79 -12.10
C THR A 34 3.78 1.19 -11.07
N VAL A 35 3.92 -0.12 -10.86
CA VAL A 35 3.28 -0.82 -9.75
C VAL A 35 4.33 -1.42 -8.84
N TYR A 36 4.00 -1.52 -7.54
CA TYR A 36 4.87 -2.09 -6.53
C TYR A 36 4.05 -2.64 -5.36
N PHE A 37 4.62 -3.54 -4.57
CA PHE A 37 3.97 -3.97 -3.32
C PHE A 37 3.94 -2.82 -2.32
N ALA A 38 2.75 -2.49 -1.84
CA ALA A 38 2.59 -1.56 -0.73
C ALA A 38 3.01 -2.23 0.59
N ASN A 39 3.43 -1.42 1.57
CA ASN A 39 3.77 -1.90 2.92
C ASN A 39 4.85 -2.99 2.96
N GLN A 40 5.95 -2.78 2.21
CA GLN A 40 7.07 -3.72 2.15
C GLN A 40 7.90 -3.79 3.45
N TYR A 41 7.68 -2.89 4.38
CA TYR A 41 8.43 -2.80 5.63
C TYR A 41 7.55 -3.19 6.82
N GLY A 42 8.11 -4.02 7.66
CA GLY A 42 7.46 -4.56 8.86
C GLY A 42 6.66 -5.84 8.58
N LEU A 43 6.69 -6.74 9.54
CA LEU A 43 5.87 -7.94 9.51
C LEU A 43 4.46 -7.59 9.97
N ARG A 44 3.46 -8.13 9.29
CA ARG A 44 2.07 -8.03 9.69
C ARG A 44 1.82 -8.98 10.85
N THR A 45 1.33 -8.48 11.97
CA THR A 45 0.82 -9.29 13.07
C THR A 45 -0.70 -9.41 12.92
N ILE A 46 -1.23 -10.61 13.14
CA ILE A 46 -2.67 -10.86 13.20
C ILE A 46 -3.10 -10.68 14.64
N GLU A 47 -4.05 -9.78 14.86
CA GLU A 47 -4.59 -9.45 16.18
C GLU A 47 -6.04 -9.92 16.29
N LEU A 48 -6.26 -11.01 17.05
CA LEU A 48 -7.59 -11.58 17.26
C LEU A 48 -8.27 -10.94 18.48
N GLY A 49 -9.58 -10.87 18.45
CA GLY A 49 -10.41 -10.30 19.50
C GLY A 49 -10.97 -8.93 19.14
N GLU A 50 -11.41 -8.19 20.13
CA GLU A 50 -11.89 -6.81 19.95
C GLU A 50 -10.75 -5.83 20.27
N ASP A 51 -10.55 -4.85 19.39
CA ASP A 51 -9.64 -3.73 19.61
C ASP A 51 -10.43 -2.42 19.55
N GLU A 52 -10.16 -1.50 20.46
CA GLU A 52 -10.88 -0.22 20.56
C GLU A 52 -10.42 0.79 19.50
N PHE A 53 -9.19 0.65 19.00
CA PHE A 53 -8.53 1.65 18.13
C PHE A 53 -8.27 1.14 16.71
N LEU A 54 -8.23 -0.17 16.50
CA LEU A 54 -7.90 -0.79 15.22
C LEU A 54 -9.08 -1.63 14.70
N ASP A 55 -9.41 -1.47 13.42
CA ASP A 55 -10.31 -2.40 12.75
C ASP A 55 -9.58 -3.70 12.44
N ASN A 56 -9.75 -4.70 13.28
CA ASN A 56 -9.21 -6.05 13.15
C ASN A 56 -10.25 -7.08 12.66
N SER A 57 -11.31 -6.60 12.03
CA SER A 57 -12.38 -7.47 11.49
C SER A 57 -11.87 -8.50 10.49
N LEU A 58 -10.86 -8.15 9.68
CA LEU A 58 -10.22 -9.05 8.73
C LEU A 58 -9.37 -10.11 9.46
N ASP A 59 -8.64 -9.70 10.49
CA ASP A 59 -7.83 -10.58 11.33
C ASP A 59 -8.70 -11.62 12.05
N ASN A 60 -9.87 -11.20 12.57
CA ASN A 60 -10.85 -12.08 13.19
C ASN A 60 -11.47 -13.11 12.21
N GLN A 61 -11.42 -12.83 10.91
CA GLN A 61 -11.76 -13.79 9.87
C GLN A 61 -10.57 -14.68 9.47
N HIS A 62 -9.45 -14.59 10.18
CA HIS A 62 -8.17 -15.24 9.86
C HIS A 62 -7.64 -14.86 8.48
N LYS A 63 -7.78 -13.60 8.10
CA LYS A 63 -7.36 -13.08 6.81
C LYS A 63 -6.40 -11.91 6.92
N VAL A 64 -5.61 -11.74 5.88
CA VAL A 64 -4.84 -10.51 5.62
C VAL A 64 -4.96 -10.14 4.15
N SER A 65 -4.66 -8.89 3.82
CA SER A 65 -4.60 -8.43 2.42
C SER A 65 -3.18 -8.06 2.06
N ILE A 66 -2.65 -8.69 1.01
CA ILE A 66 -1.39 -8.27 0.37
C ILE A 66 -1.75 -7.18 -0.63
N LYS A 67 -1.21 -5.98 -0.42
CA LYS A 67 -1.58 -4.80 -1.21
C LYS A 67 -0.48 -4.43 -2.20
N ALA A 68 -0.92 -4.00 -3.39
CA ALA A 68 -0.10 -3.34 -4.39
C ALA A 68 -0.57 -1.91 -4.60
N ALA A 69 0.36 -1.03 -4.92
CA ALA A 69 0.10 0.37 -5.24
C ALA A 69 0.50 0.67 -6.69
N TRP A 70 -0.22 1.62 -7.27
CA TRP A 70 0.09 2.26 -8.53
C TRP A 70 0.65 3.65 -8.25
N GLY A 71 1.69 4.04 -8.99
CA GLY A 71 2.34 5.33 -8.87
C GLY A 71 2.77 5.90 -10.21
N GLY A 72 3.13 7.19 -10.21
CA GLY A 72 3.53 7.91 -11.41
C GLY A 72 2.43 8.82 -11.97
N GLY A 73 1.38 9.11 -11.20
CA GLY A 73 0.33 10.03 -11.60
C GLY A 73 -0.61 10.39 -10.45
N TYR A 74 -1.41 11.43 -10.64
CA TYR A 74 -2.40 11.88 -9.65
C TYR A 74 -3.67 11.03 -9.68
N THR A 75 -4.01 10.48 -10.84
CA THR A 75 -5.25 9.73 -11.01
C THR A 75 -5.02 8.52 -11.92
N ASN A 76 -5.28 7.35 -11.40
CA ASN A 76 -5.31 6.13 -12.20
C ASN A 76 -6.54 6.15 -13.14
N ARG A 77 -6.29 6.16 -14.46
CA ARG A 77 -7.34 6.25 -15.49
C ARG A 77 -7.75 4.91 -16.07
N LYS A 78 -7.11 3.81 -15.64
CA LYS A 78 -7.31 2.46 -16.19
C LYS A 78 -7.47 1.46 -15.05
N ASN A 79 -8.07 0.31 -15.35
CA ASN A 79 -7.90 -0.85 -14.47
C ASN A 79 -6.47 -1.37 -14.64
N VAL A 80 -5.79 -1.63 -13.52
CA VAL A 80 -4.45 -2.20 -13.51
C VAL A 80 -4.54 -3.61 -12.97
N ILE A 81 -4.06 -4.58 -13.74
CA ILE A 81 -4.04 -6.01 -13.37
C ILE A 81 -2.58 -6.42 -13.23
N ILE A 82 -2.24 -6.97 -12.08
CA ILE A 82 -0.88 -7.38 -11.74
C ILE A 82 -0.90 -8.88 -11.53
N ASP A 83 -0.18 -9.62 -12.38
CA ASP A 83 0.02 -11.06 -12.21
C ASP A 83 1.02 -11.32 -11.08
N THR A 84 0.69 -12.27 -10.20
CA THR A 84 1.52 -12.62 -9.06
C THR A 84 1.76 -14.11 -8.99
N GLN A 85 2.90 -14.50 -8.43
CA GLN A 85 3.29 -15.88 -8.20
C GLN A 85 4.03 -16.01 -6.88
N VAL A 86 3.78 -17.08 -6.14
CA VAL A 86 4.61 -17.46 -5.00
C VAL A 86 5.92 -18.03 -5.54
N ASP A 87 7.04 -17.47 -5.08
CA ASP A 87 8.39 -17.86 -5.51
C ASP A 87 9.27 -18.06 -4.27
N GLU A 88 9.37 -19.31 -3.82
CA GLU A 88 10.12 -19.67 -2.61
C GLU A 88 11.61 -19.36 -2.72
N SER A 89 12.15 -19.27 -3.95
CA SER A 89 13.56 -18.92 -4.17
C SER A 89 13.93 -17.53 -3.69
N LEU A 90 12.94 -16.65 -3.52
CA LEU A 90 13.11 -15.31 -2.94
C LEU A 90 13.56 -15.35 -1.46
N CYS A 91 13.38 -16.47 -0.77
CA CYS A 91 13.79 -16.64 0.62
C CYS A 91 15.22 -17.18 0.74
N GLU A 92 15.85 -17.60 -0.36
CA GLU A 92 17.19 -18.20 -0.33
C GLU A 92 18.24 -17.19 0.14
N ASN A 93 19.03 -17.61 1.13
CA ASN A 93 20.09 -16.78 1.72
C ASN A 93 19.62 -15.45 2.34
N LEU A 94 18.33 -15.33 2.64
CA LEU A 94 17.79 -14.19 3.37
C LEU A 94 17.69 -14.47 4.87
N TYR A 95 17.97 -13.44 5.66
CA TYR A 95 17.86 -13.45 7.11
C TYR A 95 17.08 -12.23 7.58
N PHE A 96 16.33 -12.39 8.66
CA PHE A 96 15.66 -11.24 9.28
C PHE A 96 16.69 -10.23 9.77
N LYS A 97 16.45 -8.96 9.49
CA LYS A 97 17.35 -7.85 9.83
C LYS A 97 17.67 -7.85 11.32
N GLY A 98 18.96 -7.86 11.64
CA GLY A 98 19.44 -7.82 13.02
C GLY A 98 19.42 -9.18 13.74
N SER A 99 19.16 -10.27 13.03
CA SER A 99 19.21 -11.63 13.57
C SER A 99 19.89 -12.60 12.58
N ASN A 100 20.26 -13.78 13.07
CA ASN A 100 20.71 -14.88 12.23
C ASN A 100 19.57 -15.85 11.87
N THR A 101 18.33 -15.44 12.08
CA THR A 101 17.15 -16.25 11.79
C THR A 101 16.87 -16.21 10.28
N PRO A 102 16.90 -17.37 9.59
CA PRO A 102 16.63 -17.41 8.17
C PRO A 102 15.16 -17.07 7.89
N VAL A 103 14.92 -16.40 6.76
CA VAL A 103 13.57 -16.19 6.25
C VAL A 103 13.08 -17.50 5.66
N THR A 104 11.97 -18.01 6.17
CA THR A 104 11.40 -19.30 5.77
C THR A 104 10.11 -19.11 4.99
N PRO A 105 9.95 -19.71 3.80
CA PRO A 105 8.69 -19.71 3.09
C PRO A 105 7.58 -20.34 3.95
N MET A 106 6.42 -19.73 3.93
CA MET A 106 5.25 -20.28 4.63
C MET A 106 4.76 -21.56 3.93
N PRO A 107 4.57 -22.66 4.65
CA PRO A 107 3.99 -23.87 4.07
C PRO A 107 2.67 -23.58 3.34
N THR A 108 2.51 -24.13 2.15
CA THR A 108 1.29 -23.93 1.33
C THR A 108 0.02 -24.46 1.99
N SER A 109 0.15 -25.36 2.98
CA SER A 109 -0.98 -25.84 3.80
C SER A 109 -1.47 -24.81 4.82
N TYR A 110 -0.74 -23.72 5.06
CA TYR A 110 -1.08 -22.73 6.08
C TYR A 110 -1.93 -21.59 5.55
N TYR A 111 -2.03 -21.42 4.23
CA TYR A 111 -2.77 -20.32 3.63
C TYR A 111 -3.37 -20.67 2.27
N THR A 112 -4.31 -19.84 1.84
CA THR A 112 -4.85 -19.84 0.48
C THR A 112 -4.89 -18.38 -0.01
N LEU A 113 -4.39 -18.14 -1.21
CA LEU A 113 -4.56 -16.86 -1.90
C LEU A 113 -5.91 -16.85 -2.62
N ALA A 114 -6.68 -15.77 -2.48
CA ALA A 114 -7.97 -15.63 -3.15
C ALA A 114 -7.84 -15.59 -4.68
N ALA A 115 -6.69 -15.09 -5.18
CA ALA A 115 -6.36 -15.04 -6.60
C ALA A 115 -4.84 -15.01 -6.80
N ASN A 116 -4.40 -15.28 -8.02
CA ASN A 116 -3.02 -15.08 -8.48
C ASN A 116 -2.83 -13.72 -9.17
N GLN A 117 -3.76 -12.81 -8.99
CA GLN A 117 -3.74 -11.46 -9.54
C GLN A 117 -4.18 -10.44 -8.49
N ILE A 118 -3.59 -9.25 -8.57
CA ILE A 118 -4.05 -8.07 -7.84
C ILE A 118 -4.67 -7.12 -8.85
N ASN A 119 -5.89 -6.67 -8.59
CA ASN A 119 -6.58 -5.68 -9.40
C ASN A 119 -6.62 -4.34 -8.67
N ILE A 120 -6.17 -3.28 -9.34
CA ILE A 120 -6.33 -1.89 -8.89
C ILE A 120 -7.37 -1.26 -9.82
N PRO A 121 -8.59 -1.00 -9.34
CA PRO A 121 -9.64 -0.42 -10.16
C PRO A 121 -9.28 0.97 -10.68
N LYS A 122 -9.86 1.35 -11.81
CA LYS A 122 -9.79 2.74 -12.29
C LYS A 122 -10.27 3.70 -11.20
N GLY A 123 -9.49 4.75 -10.96
CA GLY A 123 -9.75 5.74 -9.92
C GLY A 123 -9.07 5.43 -8.58
N GLU A 124 -8.69 4.17 -8.37
CA GLU A 124 -7.98 3.73 -7.17
C GLU A 124 -6.47 3.68 -7.43
N VAL A 125 -5.68 3.87 -6.36
CA VAL A 125 -4.22 3.79 -6.41
C VAL A 125 -3.68 2.57 -5.66
N ILE A 126 -4.55 1.83 -4.97
CA ILE A 126 -4.22 0.63 -4.21
C ILE A 126 -5.23 -0.45 -4.52
N GLY A 127 -4.73 -1.67 -4.71
CA GLY A 127 -5.53 -2.90 -4.77
C GLY A 127 -4.91 -3.98 -3.90
N GLY A 128 -5.58 -5.11 -3.76
CA GLY A 128 -5.06 -6.20 -2.93
C GLY A 128 -5.58 -7.57 -3.32
N VAL A 129 -4.89 -8.60 -2.81
CA VAL A 129 -5.34 -9.98 -2.81
C VAL A 129 -5.46 -10.46 -1.38
N GLU A 130 -6.58 -11.10 -1.05
CA GLU A 130 -6.78 -11.68 0.27
C GLU A 130 -6.02 -12.99 0.42
N VAL A 131 -5.48 -13.18 1.61
CA VAL A 131 -4.89 -14.43 2.09
C VAL A 131 -5.79 -14.94 3.21
N GLN A 132 -6.30 -16.15 3.07
CA GLN A 132 -7.00 -16.87 4.12
C GLN A 132 -6.02 -17.81 4.81
N PHE A 133 -5.83 -17.68 6.12
CA PHE A 133 -5.05 -18.62 6.92
C PHE A 133 -5.91 -19.80 7.37
N THR A 134 -5.27 -20.97 7.47
CA THR A 134 -5.89 -22.23 7.91
C THR A 134 -5.67 -22.45 9.41
N ASP A 135 -6.41 -23.38 9.98
CA ASP A 135 -6.20 -23.80 11.38
C ASP A 135 -4.78 -24.34 11.62
N ALA A 136 -4.14 -24.91 10.59
CA ALA A 136 -2.76 -25.39 10.69
C ALA A 136 -1.76 -24.27 10.94
N PHE A 137 -1.99 -23.05 10.40
CA PHE A 137 -1.20 -21.87 10.70
C PHE A 137 -1.29 -21.51 12.19
N PHE A 138 -2.48 -21.46 12.74
CA PHE A 138 -2.71 -21.08 14.14
C PHE A 138 -2.27 -22.17 15.14
N ALA A 139 -2.17 -23.42 14.70
CA ALA A 139 -1.68 -24.52 15.53
C ALA A 139 -0.15 -24.58 15.64
N ASP A 140 0.59 -23.96 14.72
CA ASP A 140 2.05 -23.95 14.74
C ASP A 140 2.59 -22.79 15.58
N LYS A 141 3.25 -23.11 16.71
CA LYS A 141 3.86 -22.11 17.58
C LYS A 141 4.92 -21.23 16.91
N LYS A 142 5.55 -21.70 15.83
CA LYS A 142 6.53 -20.91 15.09
C LYS A 142 5.92 -19.67 14.43
N THR A 143 4.62 -19.67 14.15
CA THR A 143 3.93 -18.49 13.60
C THR A 143 3.91 -17.31 14.57
N LEU A 144 4.09 -17.54 15.87
CA LEU A 144 4.21 -16.51 16.90
C LEU A 144 5.57 -15.78 16.87
N ASP A 145 6.59 -16.42 16.32
CA ASP A 145 7.97 -15.93 16.31
C ASP A 145 8.38 -15.27 14.99
N ASN A 146 7.42 -14.99 14.10
CA ASN A 146 7.64 -14.36 12.78
C ASN A 146 8.59 -15.15 11.85
N TYR A 147 8.55 -16.48 11.88
CA TYR A 147 9.43 -17.33 11.08
C TYR A 147 9.03 -17.45 9.61
N TYR A 148 7.76 -17.22 9.29
CA TYR A 148 7.22 -17.51 7.97
C TYR A 148 6.89 -16.25 7.18
N VAL A 149 7.16 -16.30 5.87
CA VAL A 149 6.77 -15.27 4.91
C VAL A 149 6.08 -15.90 3.69
N ILE A 150 5.18 -15.20 3.07
CA ILE A 150 4.63 -15.56 1.75
C ILE A 150 5.46 -14.81 0.71
N PRO A 151 6.39 -15.49 0.01
CA PRO A 151 7.29 -14.84 -0.94
C PRO A 151 6.57 -14.60 -2.27
N LEU A 152 5.81 -13.52 -2.35
CA LEU A 152 5.02 -13.18 -3.53
C LEU A 152 5.84 -12.30 -4.48
N LYS A 153 5.85 -12.66 -5.77
CA LYS A 153 6.53 -11.94 -6.85
C LYS A 153 5.51 -11.45 -7.87
N MET A 154 5.64 -10.21 -8.30
CA MET A 154 4.92 -9.70 -9.46
C MET A 154 5.61 -10.18 -10.73
N THR A 155 4.86 -10.79 -11.65
CA THR A 155 5.39 -11.41 -12.88
C THR A 155 4.95 -10.71 -14.15
N GLY A 156 3.88 -9.94 -14.10
CA GLY A 156 3.33 -9.19 -15.22
C GLY A 156 2.45 -8.05 -14.76
N VAL A 157 2.26 -7.06 -15.62
CA VAL A 157 1.34 -5.94 -15.37
C VAL A 157 0.64 -5.52 -16.66
N GLN A 158 -0.65 -5.21 -16.55
CA GLN A 158 -1.46 -4.58 -17.59
C GLN A 158 -2.04 -3.30 -17.03
N GLY A 159 -2.08 -2.23 -17.83
CA GLY A 159 -2.62 -0.93 -17.41
C GLY A 159 -1.63 0.01 -16.72
N ALA A 160 -0.38 -0.42 -16.54
CA ALA A 160 0.77 0.40 -16.15
C ALA A 160 1.99 0.03 -17.01
N ASP A 161 3.05 0.84 -16.98
CA ASP A 161 4.21 0.67 -17.86
C ASP A 161 5.17 -0.40 -17.36
N SER A 162 5.32 -0.54 -16.04
CA SER A 162 6.22 -1.55 -15.46
C SER A 162 5.93 -1.89 -14.01
N ILE A 163 6.59 -2.95 -13.57
CA ILE A 163 6.73 -3.32 -12.17
C ILE A 163 8.01 -2.67 -11.64
N LEU A 164 7.89 -1.89 -10.55
CA LEU A 164 9.05 -1.34 -9.88
C LEU A 164 9.79 -2.47 -9.16
N GLN A 165 10.96 -2.81 -9.68
CA GLN A 165 11.83 -3.79 -9.04
C GLN A 165 12.63 -3.08 -7.94
N GLY A 166 12.32 -3.39 -6.68
CA GLY A 166 13.16 -2.99 -5.56
C GLY A 166 14.54 -3.63 -5.67
N LYS A 167 15.57 -2.94 -5.22
CA LYS A 167 16.83 -3.61 -4.91
C LYS A 167 16.59 -4.44 -3.65
N ALA A 168 16.78 -5.74 -3.76
CA ALA A 168 16.85 -6.64 -2.61
C ALA A 168 18.02 -6.23 -1.68
#